data_8da4c9820f31231704d8db703f648a3c
#
_entry.id   8da4c9820f31231704d8db703f648a3c
#
_cell.length_a   1.000
_cell.length_b   1.000
_cell.length_c   1.000
_cell.angle_alpha   90.00
_cell.angle_beta   90.00
_cell.angle_gamma   90.00
#
_symmetry.space_group_name_H-M   'P 1'
#
loop_
_entity.id
_entity.type
_entity.pdbx_description
1 polymer ?
#
loop_
_entity_poly.entity_id
_entity_poly.type
_entity_poly.pdbx_seq_one_letter_code
_entity_poly.pdbx_strand_id
1 'polypeptide(L)'
;MSFTADSFGMTAQVNIKPCSFDFQLLKHLGGMLNNPNEITIITYALPHVQEYLQGVFDIRSKDVNIICNSKYSDDARALKEKYPDLRIYTDPSVHAKMILAAPARVWISSTNLGITRSAEGTVGIESRAVYGFYIDEIMKRGLMNKEKELIL
;
A
#
# COMPACT_ATOMS: atom_id res chain seq x y z
N MET A 1 -22.62 -0.42 7.73
CA MET A 1 -22.67 0.98 7.25
C MET A 1 -22.63 0.94 5.74
N SER A 2 -23.63 1.49 5.08
CA SER A 2 -23.69 1.52 3.60
C SER A 2 -23.26 2.91 3.15
N PHE A 3 -22.24 2.98 2.31
CA PHE A 3 -21.89 4.21 1.63
C PHE A 3 -22.50 4.18 0.25
N THR A 4 -23.41 5.09 -0.05
CA THR A 4 -23.84 5.37 -1.41
C THR A 4 -22.82 6.33 -2.01
N ALA A 5 -22.08 5.84 -2.97
CA ALA A 5 -21.18 6.70 -3.73
C ALA A 5 -21.92 7.24 -4.96
N ASP A 6 -21.72 8.52 -5.21
CA ASP A 6 -21.99 9.10 -6.52
C ASP A 6 -21.08 8.42 -7.56
N SER A 7 -21.20 8.83 -8.82
CA SER A 7 -20.60 8.23 -10.03
C SER A 7 -19.11 7.86 -9.99
N PHE A 8 -18.41 8.07 -8.90
CA PHE A 8 -16.97 7.82 -8.71
C PHE A 8 -16.63 6.80 -7.64
N GLY A 9 -17.59 6.12 -7.07
CA GLY A 9 -17.37 5.16 -6.00
C GLY A 9 -18.07 3.83 -6.24
N MET A 10 -17.94 2.94 -5.28
CA MET A 10 -18.63 1.67 -5.26
C MET A 10 -19.41 1.50 -3.97
N THR A 11 -20.52 0.77 -4.02
CA THR A 11 -21.23 0.29 -2.84
C THR A 11 -20.86 -1.17 -2.61
N ALA A 12 -20.37 -1.48 -1.42
CA ALA A 12 -20.03 -2.84 -1.05
C ALA A 12 -20.39 -3.07 0.42
N GLN A 13 -20.79 -4.30 0.76
CA GLN A 13 -20.77 -4.71 2.16
C GLN A 13 -19.35 -5.02 2.56
N VAL A 14 -18.86 -4.35 3.60
CA VAL A 14 -17.50 -4.50 4.08
C VAL A 14 -17.47 -4.71 5.58
N ASN A 15 -16.57 -5.57 6.04
CA ASN A 15 -16.23 -5.66 7.44
C ASN A 15 -15.13 -4.63 7.74
N ILE A 16 -15.51 -3.52 8.36
CA ILE A 16 -14.58 -2.47 8.74
C ILE A 16 -14.05 -2.78 10.13
N LYS A 17 -12.75 -2.91 10.24
CA LYS A 17 -12.05 -2.99 11.53
C LYS A 17 -11.43 -1.63 11.79
N PRO A 18 -12.02 -0.78 12.66
CA PRO A 18 -11.38 0.47 13.01
C PRO A 18 -10.08 0.19 13.75
N CYS A 19 -9.02 0.81 13.29
CA CYS A 19 -7.75 0.82 13.99
C CYS A 19 -7.67 2.14 14.77
N SER A 20 -7.34 2.04 16.03
CA SER A 20 -7.15 3.22 16.87
C SER A 20 -5.94 4.03 16.42
N PHE A 21 -5.95 5.30 16.81
CA PHE A 21 -4.85 6.24 16.65
C PHE A 21 -3.52 5.56 16.97
N ASP A 22 -2.65 5.42 16.05
CA ASP A 22 -1.24 5.14 16.09
C ASP A 22 -0.76 3.92 15.27
N PHE A 23 0.47 3.55 15.46
CA PHE A 23 1.27 2.46 14.91
C PHE A 23 0.62 1.06 14.84
N GLN A 24 -0.69 0.96 14.94
CA GLN A 24 -1.44 -0.29 14.87
C GLN A 24 -1.31 -0.97 13.50
N LEU A 25 -0.89 -0.23 12.48
CA LEU A 25 -0.57 -0.82 11.19
C LEU A 25 0.49 -1.93 11.32
N LEU A 26 1.47 -1.77 12.22
CA LEU A 26 2.47 -2.82 12.54
C LEU A 26 1.83 -4.12 13.03
N LYS A 27 0.78 -4.06 13.81
CA LYS A 27 0.05 -5.27 14.27
C LYS A 27 -0.68 -5.98 13.13
N HIS A 28 -1.07 -5.22 12.11
CA HIS A 28 -1.71 -5.77 10.92
C HIS A 28 -0.69 -6.37 9.94
N LEU A 29 0.57 -5.95 10.01
CA LEU A 29 1.67 -6.50 9.20
C LEU A 29 1.89 -7.99 9.46
N GLY A 30 1.63 -8.48 10.69
CA GLY A 30 1.67 -9.91 10.99
C GLY A 30 0.75 -10.73 10.08
N GLY A 31 -0.41 -10.18 9.70
CA GLY A 31 -1.29 -10.79 8.71
C GLY A 31 -0.73 -10.77 7.28
N MET A 32 0.18 -9.83 6.96
CA MET A 32 0.85 -9.78 5.67
C MET A 32 2.00 -10.79 5.57
N LEU A 33 2.74 -11.02 6.64
CA LEU A 33 3.83 -12.01 6.67
C LEU A 33 3.33 -13.42 6.37
N ASN A 34 2.14 -13.75 6.84
CA ASN A 34 1.51 -15.06 6.67
C ASN A 34 0.61 -15.14 5.42
N ASN A 35 0.44 -14.05 4.67
CA ASN A 35 -0.35 -14.05 3.45
C ASN A 35 0.53 -14.56 2.29
N PRO A 36 0.17 -15.69 1.62
CA PRO A 36 0.96 -16.22 0.51
C PRO A 36 0.81 -15.42 -0.79
N ASN A 37 -0.07 -14.43 -0.82
CA ASN A 37 -0.44 -13.71 -2.03
C ASN A 37 0.29 -12.35 -2.14
N GLU A 38 0.13 -11.70 -3.28
CA GLU A 38 0.73 -10.42 -3.60
C GLU A 38 0.27 -9.30 -2.66
N ILE A 39 1.19 -8.41 -2.33
CA ILE A 39 0.97 -7.21 -1.54
C ILE A 39 1.30 -5.99 -2.41
N THR A 40 0.39 -5.02 -2.48
CA THR A 40 0.61 -3.75 -3.16
C THR A 40 0.52 -2.61 -2.16
N ILE A 41 1.59 -1.85 -2.05
CA ILE A 41 1.73 -0.73 -1.14
C ILE A 41 1.68 0.56 -1.96
N ILE A 42 0.78 1.47 -1.61
CA ILE A 42 0.69 2.79 -2.22
C ILE A 42 1.00 3.81 -1.13
N THR A 43 1.97 4.66 -1.37
CA THR A 43 2.36 5.70 -0.41
C THR A 43 2.86 6.94 -1.13
N TYR A 44 2.55 8.12 -0.59
CA TYR A 44 3.11 9.35 -1.13
C TYR A 44 4.62 9.40 -0.89
N ALA A 45 5.06 9.18 0.34
CA ALA A 45 6.45 9.29 0.75
C ALA A 45 7.03 7.93 1.15
N LEU A 46 8.32 7.75 0.89
CA LEU A 46 9.09 6.54 1.21
C LEU A 46 10.06 6.67 2.39
N PRO A 47 10.43 7.84 2.92
CA PRO A 47 11.38 7.93 4.01
C PRO A 47 10.97 7.01 5.17
N HIS A 48 11.93 6.24 5.69
CA HIS A 48 11.72 5.28 6.79
C HIS A 48 10.83 4.07 6.47
N VAL A 49 10.33 3.89 5.25
CA VAL A 49 9.52 2.72 4.88
C VAL A 49 10.28 1.42 5.10
N GLN A 50 11.57 1.44 4.87
CA GLN A 50 12.44 0.30 5.07
C GLN A 50 12.49 -0.15 6.54
N GLU A 51 12.66 0.79 7.47
CA GLU A 51 12.70 0.48 8.92
C GLU A 51 11.37 -0.12 9.37
N TYR A 52 10.29 0.38 8.81
CA TYR A 52 8.94 -0.01 9.15
C TYR A 52 8.53 -1.37 8.60
N LEU A 53 8.94 -1.69 7.37
CA LEU A 53 8.55 -2.90 6.64
C LEU A 53 9.68 -3.90 6.47
N GLN A 54 10.81 -3.71 7.16
CA GLN A 54 11.99 -4.57 7.00
C GLN A 54 11.64 -6.05 7.13
N GLY A 55 10.88 -6.44 8.15
CA GLY A 55 10.49 -7.83 8.35
C GLY A 55 9.68 -8.44 7.20
N VAL A 56 8.87 -7.61 6.51
CA VAL A 56 8.13 -8.04 5.31
C VAL A 56 9.09 -8.18 4.12
N PHE A 57 9.96 -7.21 3.92
CA PHE A 57 10.89 -7.21 2.78
C PHE A 57 11.94 -8.33 2.88
N ASP A 58 12.44 -8.60 4.07
CA ASP A 58 13.42 -9.68 4.29
C ASP A 58 12.87 -11.08 3.93
N ILE A 59 11.56 -11.27 4.09
CA ILE A 59 10.90 -12.57 3.87
C ILE A 59 10.21 -12.64 2.51
N ARG A 60 9.63 -11.53 2.03
CA ARG A 60 8.65 -11.54 0.95
C ARG A 60 8.84 -10.44 -0.10
N SER A 61 10.04 -9.90 -0.27
CA SER A 61 10.28 -8.80 -1.22
C SER A 61 9.79 -9.08 -2.64
N LYS A 62 9.91 -10.31 -3.12
CA LYS A 62 9.46 -10.73 -4.46
C LYS A 62 7.94 -10.65 -4.68
N ASP A 63 7.16 -10.67 -3.61
CA ASP A 63 5.70 -10.65 -3.66
C ASP A 63 5.13 -9.25 -3.40
N VAL A 64 6.00 -8.24 -3.28
CA VAL A 64 5.63 -6.88 -2.91
C VAL A 64 5.81 -5.91 -4.08
N ASN A 65 4.75 -5.16 -4.36
CA ASN A 65 4.77 -3.98 -5.22
C ASN A 65 4.70 -2.72 -4.37
N ILE A 66 5.47 -1.71 -4.72
CA ILE A 66 5.40 -0.39 -4.11
C ILE A 66 5.10 0.63 -5.21
N ILE A 67 4.12 1.48 -4.97
CA ILE A 67 3.78 2.61 -5.84
C ILE A 67 3.94 3.88 -5.02
N CYS A 68 4.85 4.77 -5.41
CA CYS A 68 5.11 5.99 -4.67
C CYS A 68 5.15 7.23 -5.56
N ASN A 69 5.12 8.41 -4.93
CA ASN A 69 5.26 9.65 -5.66
C ASN A 69 6.68 9.77 -6.22
N SER A 70 6.80 10.20 -7.48
CA SER A 70 8.10 10.35 -8.17
C SER A 70 9.04 11.37 -7.52
N LYS A 71 8.53 12.23 -6.63
CA LYS A 71 9.36 13.10 -5.78
C LYS A 71 10.33 12.32 -4.89
N TYR A 72 10.01 11.06 -4.58
CA TYR A 72 10.81 10.17 -3.74
C TYR A 72 11.55 9.09 -4.54
N SER A 73 11.87 9.37 -5.80
CA SER A 73 12.57 8.42 -6.69
C SER A 73 13.97 8.03 -6.17
N ASP A 74 14.66 8.92 -5.48
CA ASP A 74 15.98 8.61 -4.90
C ASP A 74 15.85 7.64 -3.73
N ASP A 75 14.87 7.86 -2.84
CA ASP A 75 14.56 6.91 -1.74
C ASP A 75 14.11 5.56 -2.31
N ALA A 76 13.32 5.58 -3.38
CA ALA A 76 12.87 4.38 -4.07
C ALA A 76 14.04 3.59 -4.67
N ARG A 77 15.02 4.28 -5.24
CA ARG A 77 16.24 3.68 -5.78
C ARG A 77 17.07 3.03 -4.70
N ALA A 78 17.30 3.72 -3.59
CA ALA A 78 18.04 3.18 -2.44
C ALA A 78 17.35 1.94 -1.87
N LEU A 79 16.01 1.95 -1.79
CA LEU A 79 15.24 0.79 -1.35
C LEU A 79 15.36 -0.39 -2.32
N LYS A 80 15.31 -0.14 -3.62
CA LYS A 80 15.47 -1.15 -4.68
C LYS A 80 16.87 -1.76 -4.69
N GLU A 81 17.91 -0.97 -4.43
CA GLU A 81 19.29 -1.47 -4.29
C GLU A 81 19.42 -2.44 -3.13
N LYS A 82 18.77 -2.15 -2.02
CA LYS A 82 18.78 -3.03 -0.84
C LYS A 82 17.91 -4.29 -1.03
N TYR A 83 16.78 -4.17 -1.71
CA TYR A 83 15.84 -5.26 -1.96
C TYR A 83 15.54 -5.36 -3.47
N PRO A 84 16.44 -5.99 -4.25
CA PRO A 84 16.32 -6.03 -5.72
C PRO A 84 15.05 -6.69 -6.25
N ASP A 85 14.44 -7.57 -5.47
CA ASP A 85 13.22 -8.28 -5.86
C ASP A 85 11.94 -7.43 -5.70
N LEU A 86 11.99 -6.30 -4.97
CA LEU A 86 10.86 -5.39 -4.90
C LEU A 86 10.55 -4.81 -6.28
N ARG A 87 9.27 -4.78 -6.63
CA ARG A 87 8.80 -4.02 -7.80
C ARG A 87 8.36 -2.65 -7.33
N ILE A 88 9.07 -1.62 -7.74
CA ILE A 88 8.81 -0.24 -7.33
C ILE A 88 8.45 0.59 -8.55
N TYR A 89 7.32 1.28 -8.46
CA TYR A 89 6.77 2.16 -9.49
C TYR A 89 6.69 3.58 -8.94
N THR A 90 6.97 4.57 -9.79
CA THR A 90 6.89 5.97 -9.40
C THR A 90 5.96 6.75 -10.33
N ASP A 91 5.11 7.59 -9.76
CA ASP A 91 4.18 8.43 -10.50
C ASP A 91 3.92 9.75 -9.76
N PRO A 92 3.96 10.91 -10.44
CA PRO A 92 3.77 12.20 -9.79
C PRO A 92 2.36 12.44 -9.23
N SER A 93 1.37 11.66 -9.67
CA SER A 93 -0.01 11.79 -9.20
C SER A 93 -0.30 11.06 -7.89
N VAL A 94 0.62 10.22 -7.42
CA VAL A 94 0.39 9.42 -6.21
C VAL A 94 0.38 10.28 -4.96
N HIS A 95 -0.71 10.22 -4.23
CA HIS A 95 -0.87 10.82 -2.90
C HIS A 95 -1.57 9.88 -1.91
N ALA A 96 -2.15 8.79 -2.38
CA ALA A 96 -2.82 7.79 -1.55
C ALA A 96 -1.85 7.10 -0.59
N LYS A 97 -2.40 6.59 0.51
CA LYS A 97 -1.68 5.83 1.52
C LYS A 97 -2.50 4.59 1.83
N MET A 98 -2.13 3.47 1.20
CA MET A 98 -2.92 2.25 1.22
C MET A 98 -2.01 1.02 1.18
N ILE A 99 -2.50 -0.07 1.74
CA ILE A 99 -1.92 -1.40 1.54
C ILE A 99 -3.03 -2.33 1.05
N LEU A 100 -2.77 -3.00 -0.04
CA LEU A 100 -3.65 -4.00 -0.62
C LEU A 100 -2.99 -5.38 -0.49
N ALA A 101 -3.61 -6.27 0.26
CA ALA A 101 -3.13 -7.65 0.37
C ALA A 101 -4.16 -8.59 -0.27
N ALA A 102 -3.76 -9.21 -1.37
CA ALA A 102 -4.63 -10.12 -2.09
C ALA A 102 -5.11 -11.27 -1.19
N PRO A 103 -6.32 -11.77 -1.37
CA PRO A 103 -7.30 -11.36 -2.38
C PRO A 103 -8.34 -10.35 -1.88
N ALA A 104 -8.31 -9.92 -0.60
CA ALA A 104 -9.46 -9.24 -0.04
C ALA A 104 -9.16 -8.21 1.06
N ARG A 105 -7.92 -7.95 1.40
CA ARG A 105 -7.59 -7.03 2.50
C ARG A 105 -7.11 -5.69 1.97
N VAL A 106 -7.66 -4.62 2.52
CA VAL A 106 -7.32 -3.24 2.18
C VAL A 106 -7.16 -2.45 3.47
N TRP A 107 -6.05 -1.75 3.62
CA TRP A 107 -5.87 -0.75 4.67
C TRP A 107 -5.75 0.63 4.02
N ILE A 108 -6.54 1.57 4.51
CA ILE A 108 -6.52 2.97 4.09
C ILE A 108 -6.06 3.79 5.30
N SER A 109 -5.07 4.63 5.10
CA SER A 109 -4.44 5.36 6.18
C SER A 109 -4.27 6.85 5.87
N SER A 110 -4.20 7.67 6.90
CA SER A 110 -3.76 9.06 6.80
C SER A 110 -2.24 9.17 6.81
N THR A 111 -1.54 8.16 7.36
CA THR A 111 -0.08 8.18 7.45
C THR A 111 0.60 7.67 6.19
N ASN A 112 1.69 8.30 5.81
CA ASN A 112 2.67 7.65 4.94
C ASN A 112 3.26 6.45 5.66
N LEU A 113 3.63 5.42 4.90
CA LEU A 113 4.26 4.24 5.48
C LEU A 113 5.65 4.62 6.02
N GLY A 114 5.73 4.68 7.32
CA GLY A 114 6.94 5.10 8.01
C GLY A 114 6.66 5.46 9.47
N ILE A 115 7.68 5.92 10.14
CA ILE A 115 7.58 6.37 11.53
C ILE A 115 6.99 7.78 11.55
N THR A 116 5.89 7.95 12.26
CA THR A 116 5.27 9.26 12.48
C THR A 116 5.08 9.51 13.96
N ARG A 117 5.10 10.80 14.35
CA ARG A 117 4.73 11.26 15.70
C ARG A 117 3.37 11.94 15.71
N SER A 118 2.74 12.05 14.54
CA SER A 118 1.41 12.65 14.41
C SER A 118 0.33 11.64 14.82
N ALA A 119 -0.82 12.16 15.22
CA ALA A 119 -2.01 11.34 15.39
C ALA A 119 -2.54 10.94 14.01
N GLU A 120 -2.61 9.64 13.76
CA GLU A 120 -2.97 9.08 12.47
C GLU A 120 -4.12 8.07 12.62
N GLY A 121 -4.92 7.93 11.56
CA GLY A 121 -6.01 6.97 11.50
C GLY A 121 -5.81 5.95 10.40
N THR A 122 -6.10 4.70 10.68
CA THR A 122 -6.07 3.62 9.70
C THR A 122 -7.34 2.78 9.80
N VAL A 123 -7.92 2.44 8.66
CA VAL A 123 -9.09 1.57 8.55
C VAL A 123 -8.70 0.32 7.77
N GLY A 124 -8.96 -0.84 8.36
CA GLY A 124 -8.83 -2.13 7.70
C GLY A 124 -10.18 -2.60 7.16
N ILE A 125 -10.19 -3.03 5.92
CA ILE A 125 -11.39 -3.52 5.20
C ILE A 125 -11.10 -4.93 4.71
N GLU A 126 -12.00 -5.87 4.96
CA GLU A 126 -11.93 -7.22 4.40
C GLU A 126 -13.08 -7.39 3.41
N SER A 127 -12.76 -7.25 2.12
CA SER A 127 -13.72 -7.34 1.01
C SER A 127 -13.02 -7.57 -0.31
N ARG A 128 -13.37 -8.65 -1.01
CA ARG A 128 -12.89 -8.91 -2.38
C ARG A 128 -13.33 -7.81 -3.35
N ALA A 129 -14.53 -7.28 -3.19
CA ALA A 129 -15.05 -6.23 -4.06
C ALA A 129 -14.26 -4.92 -3.90
N VAL A 130 -13.95 -4.52 -2.67
CA VAL A 130 -13.16 -3.31 -2.41
C VAL A 130 -11.72 -3.50 -2.87
N TYR A 131 -11.12 -4.66 -2.62
CA TYR A 131 -9.79 -4.99 -3.13
C TYR A 131 -9.75 -4.90 -4.65
N GLY A 132 -10.68 -5.57 -5.34
CA GLY A 132 -10.77 -5.56 -6.81
C GLY A 132 -10.96 -4.15 -7.38
N PHE A 133 -11.81 -3.34 -6.74
CA PHE A 133 -12.01 -1.94 -7.15
C PHE A 133 -10.68 -1.17 -7.17
N TYR A 134 -9.88 -1.24 -6.12
CA TYR A 134 -8.61 -0.51 -6.07
C TYR A 134 -7.55 -1.06 -7.01
N ILE A 135 -7.48 -2.38 -7.19
CA ILE A 135 -6.59 -2.98 -8.20
C ILE A 135 -6.98 -2.50 -9.60
N ASP A 136 -8.26 -2.51 -9.93
CA ASP A 136 -8.75 -2.02 -11.22
C ASP A 136 -8.43 -0.53 -11.44
N GLU A 137 -8.55 0.31 -10.41
CA GLU A 137 -8.18 1.72 -10.48
C GLU A 137 -6.67 1.91 -10.70
N ILE A 138 -5.83 1.13 -10.03
CA ILE A 138 -4.38 1.13 -10.25
C ILE A 138 -4.05 0.79 -11.71
N MET A 139 -4.69 -0.24 -12.25
CA MET A 139 -4.48 -0.68 -13.62
C MET A 139 -4.98 0.35 -14.65
N LYS A 140 -6.18 0.90 -14.45
CA LYS A 140 -6.75 1.95 -15.31
C LYS A 140 -5.90 3.20 -15.36
N ARG A 141 -5.30 3.59 -14.23
CA ARG A 141 -4.41 4.75 -14.15
C ARG A 141 -2.99 4.44 -14.64
N GLY A 142 -2.70 3.20 -14.99
CA GLY A 142 -1.38 2.77 -15.45
C GLY A 142 -0.28 2.96 -14.40
N LEU A 143 -0.61 2.89 -13.11
CA LEU A 143 0.36 3.14 -12.03
C LEU A 143 1.42 2.04 -11.92
N MET A 144 1.16 0.84 -12.45
CA MET A 144 2.08 -0.29 -12.49
C MET A 144 2.54 -0.61 -13.91
N ASN A 145 2.49 0.34 -14.84
CA ASN A 145 3.02 0.16 -16.17
C ASN A 145 4.56 0.08 -16.14
N LYS A 146 5.12 -0.68 -17.08
CA LYS A 146 6.58 -0.92 -17.16
C LYS A 146 7.42 0.35 -17.24
N GLU A 147 6.95 1.36 -17.94
CA GLU A 147 7.65 2.65 -18.06
C GLU A 147 7.76 3.42 -16.74
N LYS A 148 6.97 3.07 -15.74
CA LYS A 148 7.00 3.63 -14.38
C LYS A 148 7.79 2.78 -13.40
N GLU A 149 8.13 1.56 -13.79
CA GLU A 149 8.92 0.65 -12.96
C GLU A 149 10.38 1.14 -12.86
N LEU A 150 10.85 1.21 -11.62
CA LEU A 150 12.23 1.56 -11.34
C LEU A 150 13.13 0.36 -11.66
N ILE A 151 13.99 0.53 -12.64
CA ILE A 151 15.02 -0.44 -13.03
C ILE A 151 16.37 0.11 -12.58
N LEU A 152 17.20 -0.73 -11.97
CA LEU A 152 18.57 -0.38 -11.58
C LEU A 152 19.52 -0.53 -12.75
#